data_194550e166402f6a08f3e59ddf633a4a
#
_entry.id   194550e166402f6a08f3e59ddf633a4a
#
_cell.length_a   1.000
_cell.length_b   1.000
_cell.length_c   1.000
_cell.angle_alpha   90.00
_cell.angle_beta   90.00
_cell.angle_gamma   90.00
#
_symmetry.space_group_name_H-M   'P 1'
#
loop_
_entity.id
_entity.type
_entity.pdbx_description
1 polymer ?
#
loop_
_entity_poly.entity_id
_entity_poly.type
_entity_poly.pdbx_seq_one_letter_code
_entity_poly.pdbx_strand_id
1 'polypeptide(L)'
;MELHLHLEGAIPHDALFSLIQKYGGDPAVREAADIASRFRFRDFPHFIEMWVWKNGFLRAYEDFTLIAEAMAHELVAENVKYAEVFFSPARFLSQGLAPAPLTKAIRDGLDRVPTVEVALIPDLVRDLGPEQAMAMLDPVAEVAREAGIVGIGMGGSEHAYPPEPFAAAFARARALGLRTTVHAGEAAGADSIRGALDALQAERIGHGLRAEEDPALLDRLAATRVPLEMCPLSNVATGVTRAIGEHPIRRYFELGLMVTVSTDDPGMFGNSMTDELMVLRERFGFTAAELKQLQLNAAAAAFQPAGWVKALADRIAADPAWDALAC
;
A
#
# COMPACT_ATOMS: atom_id res chain seq x y z
N MET A 1 9.75 -2.99 -7.55
CA MET A 1 8.54 -2.11 -7.63
C MET A 1 7.55 -2.51 -6.55
N GLU A 2 6.69 -1.60 -6.13
CA GLU A 2 5.66 -1.81 -5.11
C GLU A 2 4.31 -1.31 -5.57
N LEU A 3 3.24 -2.00 -5.20
CA LEU A 3 1.86 -1.62 -5.53
C LEU A 3 0.99 -1.39 -4.28
N HIS A 4 1.56 -1.61 -3.09
CA HIS A 4 0.87 -1.48 -1.81
C HIS A 4 1.79 -0.86 -0.77
N LEU A 5 1.79 0.45 -0.71
CA LEU A 5 2.63 1.27 0.15
C LEU A 5 1.83 2.49 0.62
N HIS A 6 1.73 2.72 1.92
CA HIS A 6 1.05 3.88 2.49
C HIS A 6 2.02 5.02 2.76
N LEU A 7 1.76 6.20 2.19
CA LEU A 7 2.60 7.39 2.39
C LEU A 7 2.80 7.70 3.87
N GLU A 8 1.71 7.70 4.63
CA GLU A 8 1.75 7.98 6.06
C GLU A 8 2.49 6.88 6.83
N GLY A 9 2.47 5.64 6.35
CA GLY A 9 3.18 4.50 6.94
C GLY A 9 4.64 4.38 6.55
N ALA A 10 5.02 5.07 5.47
CA ALA A 10 6.38 5.04 4.92
C ALA A 10 7.25 6.21 5.39
N ILE A 11 6.84 6.97 6.42
CA ILE A 11 7.61 8.11 6.91
C ILE A 11 8.91 7.61 7.56
N PRO A 12 10.10 7.95 7.03
CA PRO A 12 11.36 7.63 7.67
C PRO A 12 11.45 8.25 9.07
N HIS A 13 12.10 7.55 10.02
CA HIS A 13 12.15 7.98 11.42
C HIS A 13 12.74 9.38 11.60
N ASP A 14 13.77 9.76 10.82
CA ASP A 14 14.36 11.09 10.89
C ASP A 14 13.38 12.19 10.44
N ALA A 15 12.58 11.91 9.40
CA ALA A 15 11.55 12.82 8.93
C ALA A 15 10.43 12.95 9.96
N LEU A 16 9.96 11.84 10.54
CA LEU A 16 8.95 11.85 11.60
C LEU A 16 9.48 12.57 12.85
N PHE A 17 10.73 12.35 13.24
CA PHE A 17 11.35 13.05 14.37
C PHE A 17 11.39 14.57 14.12
N SER A 18 11.73 15.00 12.92
CA SER A 18 11.72 16.41 12.54
C SER A 18 10.32 17.03 12.67
N LEU A 19 9.27 16.31 12.26
CA LEU A 19 7.87 16.74 12.43
C LEU A 19 7.47 16.80 13.90
N ILE A 20 7.85 15.80 14.71
CA ILE A 20 7.61 15.80 16.15
C ILE A 20 8.23 17.05 16.78
N GLN A 21 9.50 17.37 16.46
CA GLN A 21 10.17 18.58 16.96
C GLN A 21 9.50 19.87 16.47
N LYS A 22 9.09 19.94 15.21
CA LYS A 22 8.36 21.08 14.63
C LYS A 22 7.11 21.43 15.44
N TYR A 23 6.43 20.44 15.99
CA TYR A 23 5.15 20.61 16.72
C TYR A 23 5.27 20.53 18.23
N GLY A 24 6.45 20.81 18.79
CA GLY A 24 6.66 20.96 20.23
C GLY A 24 7.22 19.72 20.93
N GLY A 25 7.58 18.70 20.18
CA GLY A 25 8.16 17.48 20.73
C GLY A 25 7.14 16.49 21.31
N ASP A 26 7.63 15.31 21.65
CA ASP A 26 6.93 14.30 22.45
C ASP A 26 7.89 13.85 23.56
N PRO A 27 7.49 13.87 24.85
CA PRO A 27 8.38 13.50 25.95
C PRO A 27 8.95 12.08 25.86
N ALA A 28 8.28 11.18 25.12
CA ALA A 28 8.71 9.82 24.91
C ALA A 28 9.61 9.65 23.67
N VAL A 29 9.87 10.74 22.89
CA VAL A 29 10.69 10.71 21.67
C VAL A 29 11.75 11.81 21.77
N ARG A 30 12.94 11.45 22.24
CA ARG A 30 14.07 12.36 22.43
C ARG A 30 15.01 12.37 21.24
N GLU A 31 15.05 11.29 20.50
CA GLU A 31 15.83 11.08 19.28
C GLU A 31 15.07 10.17 18.31
N ALA A 32 15.47 10.14 17.04
CA ALA A 32 14.80 9.36 16.01
C ALA A 32 14.75 7.85 16.32
N ALA A 33 15.78 7.32 17.02
CA ALA A 33 15.83 5.92 17.42
C ALA A 33 14.72 5.52 18.41
N ASP A 34 14.18 6.47 19.20
CA ASP A 34 13.08 6.19 20.13
C ASP A 34 11.79 5.82 19.39
N ILE A 35 11.61 6.27 18.15
CA ILE A 35 10.43 5.99 17.32
C ILE A 35 10.29 4.50 17.06
N ALA A 36 11.39 3.80 16.76
CA ALA A 36 11.38 2.35 16.54
C ALA A 36 10.85 1.57 17.76
N SER A 37 11.07 2.09 18.96
CA SER A 37 10.55 1.47 20.19
C SER A 37 9.05 1.66 20.35
N ARG A 38 8.48 2.74 19.83
CA ARG A 38 7.02 2.99 19.83
C ARG A 38 6.30 2.11 18.81
N PHE A 39 6.95 1.71 17.73
CA PHE A 39 6.39 0.88 16.67
C PHE A 39 6.56 -0.63 16.93
N ARG A 40 6.72 -1.02 18.20
CA ARG A 40 6.60 -2.42 18.63
C ARG A 40 5.17 -2.71 19.05
N PHE A 41 4.40 -3.23 18.11
CA PHE A 41 2.97 -3.45 18.33
C PHE A 41 2.72 -4.70 19.18
N ARG A 42 1.68 -4.64 20.04
CA ARG A 42 1.20 -5.78 20.82
C ARG A 42 0.11 -6.54 20.07
N ASP A 43 -0.68 -5.80 19.30
CA ASP A 43 -1.84 -6.27 18.56
C ASP A 43 -2.26 -5.21 17.52
N PHE A 44 -3.21 -5.53 16.67
CA PHE A 44 -3.73 -4.65 15.64
C PHE A 44 -4.33 -3.33 16.20
N PRO A 45 -5.13 -3.32 17.30
CA PRO A 45 -5.56 -2.06 17.92
C PRO A 45 -4.41 -1.14 18.32
N HIS A 46 -3.32 -1.67 18.88
CA HIS A 46 -2.13 -0.88 19.21
C HIS A 46 -1.42 -0.30 17.98
N PHE A 47 -1.40 -1.05 16.88
CA PHE A 47 -0.92 -0.53 15.59
C PHE A 47 -1.75 0.70 15.16
N ILE A 48 -3.08 0.61 15.20
CA ILE A 48 -3.98 1.73 14.85
C ILE A 48 -3.76 2.94 15.80
N GLU A 49 -3.57 2.70 17.10
CA GLU A 49 -3.25 3.76 18.06
C GLU A 49 -1.96 4.52 17.66
N MET A 50 -0.92 3.80 17.30
CA MET A 50 0.35 4.40 16.87
C MET A 50 0.24 5.07 15.49
N TRP A 51 -0.58 4.52 14.60
CA TRP A 51 -0.94 5.17 13.33
C TRP A 51 -1.57 6.56 13.57
N VAL A 52 -2.55 6.63 14.45
CA VAL A 52 -3.23 7.89 14.80
C VAL A 52 -2.25 8.86 15.47
N TRP A 53 -1.42 8.37 16.42
CA TRP A 53 -0.43 9.19 17.12
C TRP A 53 0.52 9.89 16.16
N LYS A 54 1.17 9.15 15.25
CA LYS A 54 2.13 9.75 14.31
C LYS A 54 1.49 10.72 13.32
N ASN A 55 0.26 10.42 12.86
CA ASN A 55 -0.48 11.29 11.95
C ASN A 55 -0.90 12.61 12.62
N GLY A 56 -0.92 12.67 13.96
CA GLY A 56 -1.10 13.92 14.70
C GLY A 56 0.00 14.96 14.49
N PHE A 57 1.12 14.58 13.88
CA PHE A 57 2.21 15.48 13.48
C PHE A 57 2.18 15.90 12.00
N LEU A 58 1.13 15.52 11.25
CA LEU A 58 0.88 15.98 9.89
C LEU A 58 -0.22 17.05 9.94
N ARG A 59 0.16 18.33 9.99
CA ARG A 59 -0.76 19.45 10.30
C ARG A 59 -0.81 20.52 9.25
N ALA A 60 0.11 20.50 8.27
CA ALA A 60 0.22 21.47 7.21
C ALA A 60 0.55 20.78 5.88
N TYR A 61 0.25 21.42 4.76
CA TYR A 61 0.54 20.86 3.43
C TYR A 61 2.02 20.57 3.23
N GLU A 62 2.90 21.42 3.77
CA GLU A 62 4.36 21.27 3.71
C GLU A 62 4.85 20.00 4.41
N ASP A 63 4.12 19.49 5.40
CA ASP A 63 4.45 18.24 6.07
C ASP A 63 4.30 17.06 5.10
N PHE A 64 3.27 17.11 4.24
CA PHE A 64 3.05 16.10 3.20
C PHE A 64 4.10 16.18 2.09
N THR A 65 4.53 17.40 1.73
CA THR A 65 5.67 17.57 0.81
C THR A 65 6.94 16.94 1.38
N LEU A 66 7.22 17.17 2.66
CA LEU A 66 8.40 16.62 3.34
C LEU A 66 8.38 15.09 3.40
N ILE A 67 7.25 14.49 3.83
CA ILE A 67 7.20 13.02 3.94
C ILE A 67 7.20 12.33 2.59
N ALA A 68 6.60 12.93 1.57
CA ALA A 68 6.59 12.40 0.21
C ALA A 68 8.00 12.40 -0.41
N GLU A 69 8.75 13.51 -0.23
CA GLU A 69 10.15 13.59 -0.64
C GLU A 69 11.02 12.57 0.10
N ALA A 70 10.86 12.45 1.43
CA ALA A 70 11.61 11.51 2.25
C ALA A 70 11.33 10.05 1.86
N MET A 71 10.06 9.66 1.69
CA MET A 71 9.68 8.33 1.21
C MET A 71 10.26 8.04 -0.18
N ALA A 72 10.24 9.00 -1.10
CA ALA A 72 10.78 8.80 -2.44
C ALA A 72 12.29 8.54 -2.40
N HIS A 73 13.04 9.16 -1.48
CA HIS A 73 14.45 8.86 -1.26
C HIS A 73 14.67 7.42 -0.76
N GLU A 74 13.84 6.91 0.16
CA GLU A 74 13.91 5.52 0.59
C GLU A 74 13.63 4.55 -0.57
N LEU A 75 12.60 4.82 -1.39
CA LEU A 75 12.32 4.02 -2.58
C LEU A 75 13.53 3.97 -3.54
N VAL A 76 14.24 5.08 -3.71
CA VAL A 76 15.46 5.12 -4.54
C VAL A 76 16.58 4.30 -3.90
N ALA A 77 16.78 4.39 -2.59
CA ALA A 77 17.79 3.62 -1.85
C ALA A 77 17.54 2.10 -1.96
N GLU A 78 16.26 1.69 -1.96
CA GLU A 78 15.81 0.30 -2.16
C GLU A 78 15.76 -0.12 -3.65
N ASN A 79 16.28 0.72 -4.56
CA ASN A 79 16.28 0.47 -6.00
C ASN A 79 14.87 0.26 -6.61
N VAL A 80 13.83 0.75 -5.96
CA VAL A 80 12.45 0.75 -6.48
C VAL A 80 12.37 1.73 -7.65
N LYS A 81 11.83 1.27 -8.79
CA LYS A 81 11.72 2.09 -10.01
C LYS A 81 10.33 2.66 -10.22
N TYR A 82 9.34 2.02 -9.65
CA TYR A 82 7.94 2.42 -9.70
C TYR A 82 7.22 1.99 -8.43
N ALA A 83 6.39 2.88 -7.89
CA ALA A 83 5.49 2.57 -6.78
C ALA A 83 4.09 3.16 -7.02
N GLU A 84 3.06 2.47 -6.53
CA GLU A 84 1.72 3.02 -6.36
C GLU A 84 1.47 3.19 -4.87
N VAL A 85 1.22 4.45 -4.47
CA VAL A 85 1.28 4.87 -3.08
C VAL A 85 -0.09 5.34 -2.61
N PHE A 86 -0.61 4.68 -1.59
CA PHE A 86 -1.83 5.09 -0.90
C PHE A 86 -1.57 6.32 -0.02
N PHE A 87 -2.59 7.16 0.11
CA PHE A 87 -2.64 8.24 1.11
C PHE A 87 -4.10 8.51 1.48
N SER A 88 -4.37 8.93 2.70
CA SER A 88 -5.71 9.00 3.28
C SER A 88 -6.20 10.46 3.47
N PRO A 89 -6.54 11.22 2.41
CA PRO A 89 -6.82 12.65 2.52
C PRO A 89 -8.02 12.97 3.42
N ALA A 90 -9.00 12.09 3.50
CA ALA A 90 -10.19 12.28 4.32
C ALA A 90 -9.89 12.37 5.82
N ARG A 91 -8.80 11.77 6.31
CA ARG A 91 -8.41 11.81 7.72
C ARG A 91 -7.97 13.19 8.17
N PHE A 92 -7.55 14.05 7.26
CA PHE A 92 -7.00 15.38 7.56
C PHE A 92 -8.00 16.52 7.35
N LEU A 93 -9.22 16.23 6.94
CA LEU A 93 -10.29 17.23 6.78
C LEU A 93 -10.61 17.98 8.10
N SER A 94 -10.64 17.25 9.21
CA SER A 94 -10.87 17.86 10.53
C SER A 94 -9.77 18.83 10.98
N GLN A 95 -8.60 18.72 10.36
CA GLN A 95 -7.45 19.62 10.56
C GLN A 95 -7.46 20.80 9.59
N GLY A 96 -8.47 20.91 8.71
CA GLY A 96 -8.60 21.97 7.71
C GLY A 96 -7.79 21.73 6.44
N LEU A 97 -7.26 20.53 6.24
CA LEU A 97 -6.51 20.19 5.02
C LEU A 97 -7.46 19.65 3.95
N ALA A 98 -7.67 20.41 2.90
CA ALA A 98 -8.51 20.01 1.79
C ALA A 98 -7.79 18.98 0.89
N PRO A 99 -8.52 18.00 0.29
CA PRO A 99 -7.92 16.90 -0.44
C PRO A 99 -7.09 17.33 -1.65
N ALA A 100 -7.58 18.24 -2.48
CA ALA A 100 -6.88 18.65 -3.68
C ALA A 100 -5.54 19.37 -3.40
N PRO A 101 -5.46 20.40 -2.51
CA PRO A 101 -4.18 20.99 -2.12
C PRO A 101 -3.23 20.00 -1.42
N LEU A 102 -3.77 19.08 -0.59
CA LEU A 102 -2.98 18.04 0.06
C LEU A 102 -2.32 17.11 -0.97
N THR A 103 -3.10 16.67 -1.95
CA THR A 103 -2.59 15.81 -3.04
C THR A 103 -1.50 16.52 -3.85
N LYS A 104 -1.67 17.82 -4.14
CA LYS A 104 -0.65 18.62 -4.82
C LYS A 104 0.63 18.74 -4.00
N ALA A 105 0.52 18.96 -2.69
CA ALA A 105 1.68 19.02 -1.79
C ALA A 105 2.46 17.68 -1.78
N ILE A 106 1.77 16.55 -1.81
CA ILE A 106 2.39 15.23 -1.98
C ILE A 106 3.13 15.17 -3.32
N ARG A 107 2.48 15.54 -4.42
CA ARG A 107 3.11 15.53 -5.75
C ARG A 107 4.35 16.42 -5.81
N ASP A 108 4.29 17.61 -5.22
CA ASP A 108 5.44 18.54 -5.13
C ASP A 108 6.65 17.92 -4.43
N GLY A 109 6.42 17.09 -3.39
CA GLY A 109 7.48 16.35 -2.70
C GLY A 109 8.07 15.24 -3.57
N LEU A 110 7.23 14.44 -4.22
CA LEU A 110 7.64 13.36 -5.10
C LEU A 110 8.44 13.88 -6.32
N ASP A 111 8.07 15.01 -6.88
CA ASP A 111 8.72 15.60 -8.06
C ASP A 111 10.14 16.10 -7.77
N ARG A 112 10.52 16.25 -6.50
CA ARG A 112 11.90 16.56 -6.09
C ARG A 112 12.84 15.36 -6.23
N VAL A 113 12.29 14.14 -6.37
CA VAL A 113 13.06 12.89 -6.51
C VAL A 113 12.68 12.17 -7.80
N PRO A 114 13.02 12.72 -8.98
CA PRO A 114 12.56 12.24 -10.29
C PRO A 114 13.18 10.90 -10.73
N THR A 115 14.03 10.30 -9.92
CA THR A 115 14.70 9.01 -10.19
C THR A 115 13.82 7.79 -9.88
N VAL A 116 12.70 7.98 -9.17
CA VAL A 116 11.64 6.99 -8.96
C VAL A 116 10.33 7.55 -9.51
N GLU A 117 9.58 6.71 -10.20
CA GLU A 117 8.23 7.07 -10.66
C GLU A 117 7.20 6.63 -9.62
N VAL A 118 6.39 7.56 -9.14
CA VAL A 118 5.36 7.30 -8.13
C VAL A 118 3.99 7.75 -8.63
N ALA A 119 3.06 6.82 -8.68
CA ALA A 119 1.64 7.10 -8.89
C ALA A 119 0.90 7.10 -7.54
N LEU A 120 -0.19 7.85 -7.45
CA LEU A 120 -0.94 8.05 -6.21
C LEU A 120 -2.28 7.30 -6.24
N ILE A 121 -2.68 6.76 -5.10
CA ILE A 121 -3.96 6.10 -4.86
C ILE A 121 -4.58 6.69 -3.58
N PRO A 122 -5.46 7.69 -3.69
CA PRO A 122 -6.24 8.16 -2.54
C PRO A 122 -7.03 7.02 -1.92
N ASP A 123 -6.86 6.81 -0.62
CA ASP A 123 -7.53 5.77 0.13
C ASP A 123 -8.86 6.29 0.71
N LEU A 124 -9.95 5.59 0.37
CA LEU A 124 -11.27 5.84 0.91
C LEU A 124 -11.39 5.10 2.24
N VAL A 125 -11.18 5.83 3.34
CA VAL A 125 -11.17 5.25 4.68
C VAL A 125 -12.54 4.74 5.06
N ARG A 126 -12.73 3.42 5.16
CA ARG A 126 -14.03 2.78 5.42
C ARG A 126 -14.65 3.19 6.77
N ASP A 127 -13.83 3.51 7.76
CA ASP A 127 -14.26 3.99 9.08
C ASP A 127 -15.06 5.31 9.02
N LEU A 128 -14.88 6.10 7.96
CA LEU A 128 -15.58 7.37 7.75
C LEU A 128 -16.91 7.22 6.99
N GLY A 129 -17.21 6.00 6.57
CA GLY A 129 -18.46 5.63 5.92
C GLY A 129 -18.57 5.97 4.42
N PRO A 130 -19.59 5.41 3.74
CA PRO A 130 -19.73 5.51 2.29
C PRO A 130 -20.08 6.92 1.79
N GLU A 131 -20.72 7.75 2.61
CA GLU A 131 -21.02 9.15 2.27
C GLU A 131 -19.73 9.97 2.16
N GLN A 132 -18.82 9.81 3.12
CA GLN A 132 -17.52 10.47 3.09
C GLN A 132 -16.67 9.95 1.94
N ALA A 133 -16.69 8.64 1.68
CA ALA A 133 -16.01 8.04 0.52
C ALA A 133 -16.52 8.67 -0.79
N MET A 134 -17.81 8.82 -0.96
CA MET A 134 -18.40 9.48 -2.14
C MET A 134 -17.97 10.95 -2.25
N ALA A 135 -17.96 11.70 -1.14
CA ALA A 135 -17.57 13.11 -1.11
C ALA A 135 -16.10 13.37 -1.47
N MET A 136 -15.23 12.36 -1.31
CA MET A 136 -13.80 12.46 -1.65
C MET A 136 -13.54 12.40 -3.16
N LEU A 137 -14.43 11.79 -3.96
CA LEU A 137 -14.13 11.45 -5.35
C LEU A 137 -13.98 12.67 -6.27
N ASP A 138 -14.86 13.65 -6.16
CA ASP A 138 -14.81 14.84 -7.04
C ASP A 138 -13.56 15.70 -6.75
N PRO A 139 -13.19 16.03 -5.48
CA PRO A 139 -11.93 16.72 -5.19
C PRO A 139 -10.67 15.97 -5.63
N VAL A 140 -10.68 14.64 -5.56
CA VAL A 140 -9.59 13.78 -6.01
C VAL A 140 -9.50 13.81 -7.55
N ALA A 141 -10.63 13.65 -8.23
CA ALA A 141 -10.67 13.63 -9.68
C ALA A 141 -10.25 14.96 -10.32
N GLU A 142 -10.53 16.09 -9.65
CA GLU A 142 -10.12 17.43 -10.10
C GLU A 142 -8.60 17.53 -10.34
N VAL A 143 -7.79 16.90 -9.48
CA VAL A 143 -6.33 16.96 -9.54
C VAL A 143 -5.70 15.68 -10.07
N ALA A 144 -6.49 14.66 -10.42
CA ALA A 144 -5.98 13.31 -10.69
C ALA A 144 -4.89 13.28 -11.75
N ARG A 145 -5.08 13.97 -12.86
CA ARG A 145 -4.11 13.99 -13.97
C ARG A 145 -2.81 14.71 -13.59
N GLU A 146 -2.93 15.87 -12.93
CA GLU A 146 -1.79 16.71 -12.55
C GLU A 146 -0.95 16.03 -11.47
N ALA A 147 -1.62 15.39 -10.50
CA ALA A 147 -0.98 14.74 -9.38
C ALA A 147 -0.57 13.27 -9.64
N GLY A 148 -0.89 12.71 -10.80
CA GLY A 148 -0.56 11.32 -11.13
C GLY A 148 -1.37 10.30 -10.33
N ILE A 149 -2.65 10.59 -10.04
CA ILE A 149 -3.58 9.63 -9.44
C ILE A 149 -4.02 8.64 -10.51
N VAL A 150 -3.86 7.35 -10.24
CA VAL A 150 -4.17 6.26 -11.18
C VAL A 150 -5.38 5.44 -10.75
N GLY A 151 -5.78 5.53 -9.48
CA GLY A 151 -6.89 4.77 -8.94
C GLY A 151 -7.31 5.29 -7.57
N ILE A 152 -8.22 4.58 -6.94
CA ILE A 152 -8.60 4.73 -5.53
C ILE A 152 -8.38 3.42 -4.77
N GLY A 153 -8.10 3.55 -3.48
CA GLY A 153 -8.07 2.44 -2.53
C GLY A 153 -9.21 2.51 -1.51
N MET A 154 -9.34 1.46 -0.71
CA MET A 154 -10.15 1.47 0.50
C MET A 154 -9.47 0.63 1.58
N GLY A 155 -9.02 1.28 2.65
CA GLY A 155 -8.44 0.69 3.86
C GLY A 155 -9.25 1.04 5.10
N GLY A 156 -8.70 0.72 6.28
CA GLY A 156 -9.29 0.96 7.60
C GLY A 156 -9.81 -0.32 8.27
N SER A 157 -10.74 -0.18 9.23
CA SER A 157 -11.21 -1.27 10.09
C SER A 157 -12.09 -2.27 9.34
N GLU A 158 -11.47 -3.21 8.63
CA GLU A 158 -12.11 -4.18 7.73
C GLU A 158 -13.20 -5.01 8.45
N HIS A 159 -12.92 -5.47 9.67
CA HIS A 159 -13.84 -6.29 10.45
C HIS A 159 -15.13 -5.56 10.86
N ALA A 160 -15.12 -4.23 10.91
CA ALA A 160 -16.25 -3.41 11.34
C ALA A 160 -17.05 -2.83 10.17
N TYR A 161 -16.42 -2.65 9.01
CA TYR A 161 -17.00 -1.96 7.86
C TYR A 161 -16.84 -2.80 6.60
N PRO A 162 -17.84 -3.65 6.25
CA PRO A 162 -17.81 -4.51 5.06
C PRO A 162 -17.85 -3.67 3.77
N PRO A 163 -17.41 -4.23 2.63
CA PRO A 163 -17.26 -3.47 1.38
C PRO A 163 -18.57 -3.04 0.73
N GLU A 164 -19.66 -3.79 0.86
CA GLU A 164 -20.90 -3.62 0.09
C GLU A 164 -21.51 -2.20 0.14
N PRO A 165 -21.53 -1.49 1.30
CA PRO A 165 -22.06 -0.13 1.39
C PRO A 165 -21.32 0.89 0.51
N PHE A 166 -20.09 0.60 0.09
CA PHE A 166 -19.25 1.48 -0.72
C PHE A 166 -19.43 1.29 -2.24
N ALA A 167 -20.32 0.39 -2.68
CA ALA A 167 -20.53 0.06 -4.09
C ALA A 167 -20.79 1.29 -4.98
N ALA A 168 -21.58 2.26 -4.49
CA ALA A 168 -21.87 3.49 -5.24
C ALA A 168 -20.63 4.38 -5.44
N ALA A 169 -19.76 4.50 -4.41
CA ALA A 169 -18.52 5.25 -4.49
C ALA A 169 -17.56 4.62 -5.51
N PHE A 170 -17.41 3.31 -5.48
CA PHE A 170 -16.55 2.59 -6.44
C PHE A 170 -17.08 2.66 -7.87
N ALA A 171 -18.42 2.58 -8.07
CA ALA A 171 -19.02 2.79 -9.37
C ALA A 171 -18.76 4.22 -9.90
N ARG A 172 -18.86 5.25 -9.03
CA ARG A 172 -18.52 6.63 -9.37
C ARG A 172 -17.05 6.78 -9.74
N ALA A 173 -16.13 6.19 -8.97
CA ALA A 173 -14.69 6.23 -9.26
C ALA A 173 -14.36 5.66 -10.65
N ARG A 174 -14.92 4.49 -11.00
CA ARG A 174 -14.78 3.92 -12.36
C ARG A 174 -15.35 4.83 -13.44
N ALA A 175 -16.48 5.48 -13.18
CA ALA A 175 -17.08 6.46 -14.12
C ALA A 175 -16.20 7.70 -14.32
N LEU A 176 -15.34 8.03 -13.34
CA LEU A 176 -14.31 9.07 -13.43
C LEU A 176 -13.01 8.58 -14.09
N GLY A 177 -12.92 7.30 -14.48
CA GLY A 177 -11.73 6.69 -15.11
C GLY A 177 -10.67 6.24 -14.12
N LEU A 178 -10.98 6.19 -12.83
CA LEU A 178 -10.07 5.73 -11.78
C LEU A 178 -10.13 4.21 -11.63
N ARG A 179 -8.96 3.56 -11.49
CA ARG A 179 -8.85 2.14 -11.20
C ARG A 179 -9.13 1.88 -9.72
N THR A 180 -9.31 0.62 -9.32
CA THR A 180 -9.78 0.31 -7.97
C THR A 180 -9.01 -0.84 -7.33
N THR A 181 -8.54 -0.62 -6.08
CA THR A 181 -7.97 -1.66 -5.20
C THR A 181 -8.62 -1.58 -3.82
N VAL A 182 -8.68 -2.69 -3.10
CA VAL A 182 -9.40 -2.77 -1.81
C VAL A 182 -8.66 -3.67 -0.86
N HIS A 183 -8.35 -3.17 0.36
CA HIS A 183 -7.91 -4.03 1.46
C HIS A 183 -9.04 -4.99 1.80
N ALA A 184 -8.84 -6.28 1.57
CA ALA A 184 -9.84 -7.30 1.86
C ALA A 184 -9.17 -8.64 2.18
N GLY A 185 -9.69 -9.34 3.20
CA GLY A 185 -9.14 -10.60 3.66
C GLY A 185 -7.84 -10.46 4.44
N GLU A 186 -7.60 -9.32 5.07
CA GLU A 186 -6.53 -9.10 6.04
C GLU A 186 -7.04 -9.34 7.46
N ALA A 187 -7.89 -8.42 7.96
CA ALA A 187 -8.47 -8.46 9.29
C ALA A 187 -9.89 -9.05 9.32
N ALA A 188 -10.48 -9.33 8.15
CA ALA A 188 -11.75 -10.05 7.99
C ALA A 188 -11.56 -11.27 7.08
N GLY A 189 -12.55 -12.18 7.03
CA GLY A 189 -12.49 -13.44 6.31
C GLY A 189 -12.65 -13.32 4.79
N ALA A 190 -12.75 -14.46 4.11
CA ALA A 190 -12.95 -14.59 2.66
C ALA A 190 -14.16 -13.80 2.13
N ASP A 191 -15.21 -13.62 2.94
CA ASP A 191 -16.41 -12.85 2.54
C ASP A 191 -16.09 -11.39 2.23
N SER A 192 -15.11 -10.78 2.91
CA SER A 192 -14.65 -9.42 2.59
C SER A 192 -14.02 -9.36 1.20
N ILE A 193 -13.24 -10.38 0.81
CA ILE A 193 -12.69 -10.48 -0.55
C ILE A 193 -13.82 -10.63 -1.57
N ARG A 194 -14.82 -11.48 -1.27
CA ARG A 194 -16.00 -11.63 -2.14
C ARG A 194 -16.75 -10.32 -2.33
N GLY A 195 -17.02 -9.60 -1.23
CA GLY A 195 -17.67 -8.29 -1.27
C GLY A 195 -16.89 -7.27 -2.08
N ALA A 196 -15.55 -7.23 -1.94
CA ALA A 196 -14.68 -6.37 -2.74
C ALA A 196 -14.76 -6.71 -4.25
N LEU A 197 -14.78 -7.98 -4.60
CA LEU A 197 -14.87 -8.43 -6.00
C LEU A 197 -16.28 -8.25 -6.58
N ASP A 198 -17.33 -8.58 -5.84
CA ASP A 198 -18.70 -8.66 -6.35
C ASP A 198 -19.41 -7.29 -6.29
N ALA A 199 -19.34 -6.62 -5.14
CA ALA A 199 -20.02 -5.33 -4.94
C ALA A 199 -19.18 -4.15 -5.42
N LEU A 200 -17.87 -4.13 -5.13
CA LEU A 200 -17.01 -3.01 -5.51
C LEU A 200 -16.38 -3.19 -6.89
N GLN A 201 -16.37 -4.41 -7.44
CA GLN A 201 -15.68 -4.76 -8.68
C GLN A 201 -14.20 -4.33 -8.63
N ALA A 202 -13.56 -4.63 -7.49
CA ALA A 202 -12.16 -4.32 -7.28
C ALA A 202 -11.28 -5.02 -8.33
N GLU A 203 -10.34 -4.28 -8.89
CA GLU A 203 -9.43 -4.79 -9.90
C GLU A 203 -8.18 -5.44 -9.28
N ARG A 204 -7.87 -5.08 -8.03
CA ARG A 204 -6.84 -5.71 -7.20
C ARG A 204 -7.36 -5.83 -5.77
N ILE A 205 -6.79 -6.77 -5.02
CA ILE A 205 -7.09 -6.99 -3.61
C ILE A 205 -5.83 -6.74 -2.79
N GLY A 206 -5.89 -5.78 -1.87
CA GLY A 206 -4.87 -5.59 -0.84
C GLY A 206 -4.88 -6.77 0.12
N HIS A 207 -3.71 -7.31 0.42
CA HIS A 207 -3.43 -8.52 1.22
C HIS A 207 -4.06 -9.80 0.67
N GLY A 208 -5.39 -9.98 0.73
CA GLY A 208 -6.06 -11.19 0.28
C GLY A 208 -5.71 -12.44 1.09
N LEU A 209 -5.16 -12.27 2.29
CA LEU A 209 -4.55 -13.31 3.11
C LEU A 209 -5.49 -14.48 3.39
N ARG A 210 -6.78 -14.19 3.65
CA ARG A 210 -7.80 -15.16 4.06
C ARG A 210 -8.58 -15.77 2.89
N ALA A 211 -8.09 -15.64 1.66
CA ALA A 211 -8.71 -16.30 0.52
C ALA A 211 -8.72 -17.82 0.69
N GLU A 212 -7.76 -18.39 1.44
CA GLU A 212 -7.66 -19.84 1.70
C GLU A 212 -8.79 -20.41 2.56
N GLU A 213 -9.55 -19.57 3.26
CA GLU A 213 -10.74 -20.00 4.01
C GLU A 213 -11.88 -20.49 3.08
N ASP A 214 -11.78 -20.19 1.77
CA ASP A 214 -12.77 -20.53 0.77
C ASP A 214 -12.12 -21.09 -0.51
N PRO A 215 -12.11 -22.41 -0.70
CA PRO A 215 -11.52 -23.03 -1.89
C PRO A 215 -12.09 -22.53 -3.22
N ALA A 216 -13.41 -22.24 -3.26
CA ALA A 216 -14.03 -21.73 -4.48
C ALA A 216 -13.58 -20.30 -4.81
N LEU A 217 -13.24 -19.50 -3.78
CA LEU A 217 -12.64 -18.19 -3.98
C LEU A 217 -11.20 -18.30 -4.50
N LEU A 218 -10.40 -19.25 -4.01
CA LEU A 218 -9.06 -19.51 -4.55
C LEU A 218 -9.13 -19.91 -6.03
N ASP A 219 -10.04 -20.82 -6.41
CA ASP A 219 -10.25 -21.22 -7.80
C ASP A 219 -10.64 -20.02 -8.68
N ARG A 220 -11.54 -19.18 -8.16
CA ARG A 220 -11.94 -17.92 -8.84
C ARG A 220 -10.77 -16.98 -9.04
N LEU A 221 -9.97 -16.71 -8.01
CA LEU A 221 -8.81 -15.80 -8.08
C LEU A 221 -7.76 -16.32 -9.05
N ALA A 222 -7.48 -17.63 -9.07
CA ALA A 222 -6.59 -18.24 -10.04
C ALA A 222 -7.11 -18.10 -11.48
N ALA A 223 -8.40 -18.36 -11.70
CA ALA A 223 -9.03 -18.27 -13.03
C ALA A 223 -9.13 -16.83 -13.56
N THR A 224 -9.49 -15.86 -12.70
CA THR A 224 -9.65 -14.46 -13.09
C THR A 224 -8.35 -13.67 -13.08
N ARG A 225 -7.30 -14.20 -12.43
CA ARG A 225 -6.00 -13.55 -12.25
C ARG A 225 -6.10 -12.15 -11.63
N VAL A 226 -7.07 -11.94 -10.73
CA VAL A 226 -7.10 -10.72 -9.92
C VAL A 226 -5.85 -10.66 -9.04
N PRO A 227 -5.04 -9.59 -9.11
CA PRO A 227 -3.83 -9.49 -8.32
C PRO A 227 -4.11 -9.38 -6.83
N LEU A 228 -3.31 -10.11 -6.02
CA LEU A 228 -3.25 -9.97 -4.57
C LEU A 228 -1.98 -9.21 -4.22
N GLU A 229 -2.12 -8.07 -3.54
CA GLU A 229 -1.02 -7.21 -3.08
C GLU A 229 -0.58 -7.66 -1.68
N MET A 230 0.27 -8.68 -1.61
CA MET A 230 0.63 -9.32 -0.35
C MET A 230 1.79 -8.61 0.35
N CYS A 231 1.71 -8.50 1.70
CA CYS A 231 2.67 -7.79 2.53
C CYS A 231 3.12 -8.68 3.70
N PRO A 232 3.99 -9.70 3.45
CA PRO A 232 4.31 -10.73 4.44
C PRO A 232 4.82 -10.22 5.78
N LEU A 233 5.75 -9.29 5.81
CA LEU A 233 6.31 -8.77 7.07
C LEU A 233 5.31 -7.90 7.83
N SER A 234 4.52 -7.09 7.11
CA SER A 234 3.41 -6.32 7.69
C SER A 234 2.41 -7.24 8.38
N ASN A 235 1.99 -8.31 7.70
CA ASN A 235 0.99 -9.24 8.23
C ASN A 235 1.46 -9.97 9.50
N VAL A 236 2.75 -10.13 9.67
CA VAL A 236 3.33 -10.63 10.95
C VAL A 236 3.41 -9.51 11.98
N ALA A 237 3.85 -8.31 11.60
CA ALA A 237 4.00 -7.18 12.51
C ALA A 237 2.65 -6.73 13.12
N THR A 238 1.57 -6.77 12.33
CA THR A 238 0.20 -6.48 12.78
C THR A 238 -0.45 -7.65 13.54
N GLY A 239 0.15 -8.85 13.49
CA GLY A 239 -0.34 -10.04 14.17
C GLY A 239 -1.50 -10.74 13.45
N VAL A 240 -1.88 -10.31 12.24
CA VAL A 240 -2.92 -11.01 11.44
C VAL A 240 -2.41 -12.36 10.93
N THR A 241 -1.09 -12.51 10.82
CA THR A 241 -0.40 -13.80 10.66
C THR A 241 0.50 -14.01 11.89
N ARG A 242 0.39 -15.17 12.55
CA ARG A 242 1.11 -15.45 13.79
C ARG A 242 2.62 -15.54 13.61
N ALA A 243 3.06 -16.11 12.52
CA ALA A 243 4.47 -16.28 12.19
C ALA A 243 4.68 -16.29 10.67
N ILE A 244 5.85 -15.83 10.22
CA ILE A 244 6.14 -15.70 8.78
C ILE A 244 5.99 -17.02 8.01
N GLY A 245 6.31 -18.17 8.60
CA GLY A 245 6.16 -19.47 7.97
C GLY A 245 4.70 -19.95 7.80
N GLU A 246 3.73 -19.25 8.38
CA GLU A 246 2.30 -19.51 8.24
C GLU A 246 1.66 -18.62 7.15
N HIS A 247 2.42 -17.67 6.58
CA HIS A 247 1.91 -16.77 5.56
C HIS A 247 1.66 -17.50 4.23
N PRO A 248 0.48 -17.36 3.58
CA PRO A 248 0.07 -18.20 2.46
C PRO A 248 0.72 -17.87 1.12
N ILE A 249 1.58 -16.85 1.03
CA ILE A 249 2.12 -16.34 -0.24
C ILE A 249 2.77 -17.43 -1.12
N ARG A 250 3.53 -18.37 -0.53
CA ARG A 250 4.14 -19.47 -1.27
C ARG A 250 3.08 -20.38 -1.89
N ARG A 251 2.11 -20.78 -1.08
CA ARG A 251 1.00 -21.62 -1.52
C ARG A 251 0.18 -20.93 -2.62
N TYR A 252 -0.11 -19.63 -2.48
CA TYR A 252 -0.87 -18.89 -3.49
C TYR A 252 -0.12 -18.79 -4.81
N PHE A 253 1.18 -18.54 -4.75
CA PHE A 253 2.04 -18.54 -5.94
C PHE A 253 2.02 -19.91 -6.64
N GLU A 254 2.14 -21.03 -5.91
CA GLU A 254 2.10 -22.40 -6.44
C GLU A 254 0.73 -22.78 -7.01
N LEU A 255 -0.35 -22.25 -6.46
CA LEU A 255 -1.71 -22.41 -7.00
C LEU A 255 -1.97 -21.56 -8.26
N GLY A 256 -1.00 -20.75 -8.69
CA GLY A 256 -1.11 -19.91 -9.89
C GLY A 256 -1.88 -18.61 -9.69
N LEU A 257 -2.14 -18.20 -8.44
CA LEU A 257 -2.71 -16.90 -8.17
C LEU A 257 -1.74 -15.80 -8.60
N MET A 258 -2.26 -14.66 -9.04
CA MET A 258 -1.44 -13.51 -9.39
C MET A 258 -1.06 -12.74 -8.12
N VAL A 259 0.00 -13.18 -7.45
CA VAL A 259 0.51 -12.50 -6.24
C VAL A 259 1.59 -11.48 -6.59
N THR A 260 1.59 -10.35 -5.88
CA THR A 260 2.65 -9.35 -5.83
C THR A 260 3.15 -9.24 -4.40
N VAL A 261 4.28 -8.57 -4.17
CA VAL A 261 4.83 -8.34 -2.84
C VAL A 261 5.11 -6.86 -2.65
N SER A 262 4.80 -6.34 -1.45
CA SER A 262 4.94 -4.94 -1.08
C SER A 262 5.22 -4.80 0.42
N THR A 263 5.64 -3.61 0.86
CA THR A 263 6.08 -3.34 2.23
C THR A 263 4.98 -2.84 3.16
N ASP A 264 3.89 -2.27 2.62
CA ASP A 264 2.76 -1.68 3.34
C ASP A 264 3.13 -0.39 4.10
N ASP A 265 3.60 -0.47 5.35
CA ASP A 265 3.95 0.65 6.22
C ASP A 265 5.42 0.54 6.70
N PRO A 266 6.42 0.64 5.81
CA PRO A 266 7.82 0.30 6.14
C PRO A 266 8.41 1.18 7.23
N GLY A 267 8.03 2.45 7.35
CA GLY A 267 8.44 3.33 8.45
C GLY A 267 7.91 2.89 9.81
N MET A 268 6.82 2.14 9.84
CA MET A 268 6.22 1.61 11.08
C MET A 268 6.66 0.18 11.39
N PHE A 269 6.87 -0.65 10.36
CA PHE A 269 7.26 -2.06 10.56
C PHE A 269 8.77 -2.27 10.55
N GLY A 270 9.52 -1.29 10.07
CA GLY A 270 10.98 -1.37 9.96
C GLY A 270 11.44 -2.38 8.93
N ASN A 271 10.63 -2.63 7.92
CA ASN A 271 10.94 -3.48 6.76
C ASN A 271 11.25 -2.64 5.52
N SER A 272 11.84 -3.29 4.53
CA SER A 272 12.10 -2.73 3.21
C SER A 272 11.69 -3.71 2.11
N MET A 273 11.65 -3.26 0.84
CA MET A 273 11.40 -4.18 -0.28
C MET A 273 12.48 -5.26 -0.37
N THR A 274 13.71 -4.92 -0.03
CA THR A 274 14.81 -5.90 0.06
C THR A 274 14.51 -6.95 1.12
N ASP A 275 14.05 -6.56 2.32
CA ASP A 275 13.70 -7.49 3.39
C ASP A 275 12.57 -8.43 2.98
N GLU A 276 11.52 -7.92 2.33
CA GLU A 276 10.42 -8.74 1.81
C GLU A 276 10.93 -9.79 0.83
N LEU A 277 11.76 -9.40 -0.16
CA LEU A 277 12.32 -10.34 -1.13
C LEU A 277 13.28 -11.36 -0.47
N MET A 278 14.07 -10.93 0.52
CA MET A 278 14.97 -11.81 1.27
C MET A 278 14.20 -12.84 2.08
N VAL A 279 13.14 -12.42 2.78
CA VAL A 279 12.25 -13.33 3.52
C VAL A 279 11.61 -14.35 2.59
N LEU A 280 11.15 -13.95 1.40
CA LEU A 280 10.61 -14.88 0.42
C LEU A 280 11.65 -15.92 -0.02
N ARG A 281 12.89 -15.49 -0.24
CA ARG A 281 13.99 -16.39 -0.61
C ARG A 281 14.35 -17.34 0.54
N GLU A 282 14.60 -16.81 1.73
CA GLU A 282 15.17 -17.55 2.83
C GLU A 282 14.17 -18.43 3.60
N ARG A 283 12.92 -17.94 3.72
CA ARG A 283 11.91 -18.61 4.54
C ARG A 283 10.92 -19.43 3.72
N PHE A 284 10.67 -19.04 2.47
CA PHE A 284 9.72 -19.69 1.59
C PHE A 284 10.37 -20.37 0.38
N GLY A 285 11.69 -20.28 0.24
CA GLY A 285 12.45 -20.94 -0.80
C GLY A 285 12.14 -20.44 -2.23
N PHE A 286 11.73 -19.16 -2.36
CA PHE A 286 11.56 -18.58 -3.69
C PHE A 286 12.90 -18.50 -4.41
N THR A 287 12.94 -19.04 -5.62
CA THR A 287 14.09 -18.93 -6.53
C THR A 287 14.18 -17.53 -7.12
N ALA A 288 15.33 -17.16 -7.67
CA ALA A 288 15.50 -15.89 -8.38
C ALA A 288 14.48 -15.74 -9.52
N ALA A 289 14.17 -16.81 -10.24
CA ALA A 289 13.16 -16.82 -11.31
C ALA A 289 11.74 -16.53 -10.76
N GLU A 290 11.38 -17.09 -9.61
CA GLU A 290 10.09 -16.85 -8.98
C GLU A 290 9.98 -15.44 -8.40
N LEU A 291 11.06 -14.90 -7.78
CA LEU A 291 11.12 -13.50 -7.33
C LEU A 291 10.98 -12.54 -8.52
N LYS A 292 11.65 -12.82 -9.64
CA LYS A 292 11.46 -12.10 -10.90
C LYS A 292 10.00 -12.16 -11.37
N GLN A 293 9.36 -13.33 -11.28
CA GLN A 293 7.95 -13.47 -11.66
C GLN A 293 7.02 -12.62 -10.78
N LEU A 294 7.29 -12.48 -9.48
CA LEU A 294 6.53 -11.57 -8.60
C LEU A 294 6.66 -10.12 -9.07
N GLN A 295 7.84 -9.68 -9.47
CA GLN A 295 8.05 -8.33 -10.02
C GLN A 295 7.37 -8.15 -11.39
N LEU A 296 7.33 -9.18 -12.23
CA LEU A 296 6.57 -9.16 -13.49
C LEU A 296 5.06 -9.15 -13.25
N ASN A 297 4.57 -9.86 -12.24
CA ASN A 297 3.17 -9.78 -11.81
C ASN A 297 2.82 -8.36 -11.37
N ALA A 298 3.68 -7.72 -10.57
CA ALA A 298 3.48 -6.35 -10.13
C ALA A 298 3.45 -5.37 -11.33
N ALA A 299 4.36 -5.52 -12.31
CA ALA A 299 4.33 -4.72 -13.52
C ALA A 299 3.01 -4.89 -14.31
N ALA A 300 2.53 -6.13 -14.44
CA ALA A 300 1.28 -6.43 -15.14
C ALA A 300 0.03 -5.94 -14.39
N ALA A 301 0.10 -5.83 -13.05
CA ALA A 301 -0.98 -5.35 -12.19
C ALA A 301 -1.01 -3.82 -12.01
N ALA A 302 0.06 -3.11 -12.41
CA ALA A 302 0.15 -1.66 -12.27
C ALA A 302 -0.99 -0.93 -13.01
N PHE A 303 -1.53 0.12 -12.39
CA PHE A 303 -2.59 0.94 -12.96
C PHE A 303 -2.05 1.93 -14.00
N GLN A 304 -1.25 1.42 -14.92
CA GLN A 304 -0.58 2.18 -15.96
C GLN A 304 -1.01 1.72 -17.37
N PRO A 305 -0.86 2.56 -18.40
CA PRO A 305 -1.18 2.18 -19.77
C PRO A 305 -0.38 0.95 -20.25
N ALA A 306 -0.98 0.11 -21.08
CA ALA A 306 -0.39 -1.15 -21.55
C ALA A 306 1.02 -1.00 -22.16
N GLY A 307 1.29 0.10 -22.88
CA GLY A 307 2.62 0.36 -23.44
C GLY A 307 3.69 0.60 -22.36
N TRP A 308 3.33 1.30 -21.29
CA TRP A 308 4.19 1.52 -20.12
C TRP A 308 4.45 0.21 -19.38
N VAL A 309 3.36 -0.56 -19.09
CA VAL A 309 3.43 -1.88 -18.45
C VAL A 309 4.39 -2.80 -19.21
N LYS A 310 4.25 -2.87 -20.54
CA LYS A 310 5.14 -3.67 -21.39
C LYS A 310 6.61 -3.22 -21.29
N ALA A 311 6.87 -1.91 -21.37
CA ALA A 311 8.22 -1.39 -21.31
C ALA A 311 8.89 -1.68 -19.95
N LEU A 312 8.15 -1.58 -18.83
CA LEU A 312 8.68 -1.93 -17.54
C LEU A 312 8.92 -3.44 -17.39
N ALA A 313 7.97 -4.26 -17.83
CA ALA A 313 8.13 -5.72 -17.83
C ALA A 313 9.34 -6.18 -18.63
N ASP A 314 9.55 -5.60 -19.82
CA ASP A 314 10.73 -5.89 -20.66
C ASP A 314 12.04 -5.51 -19.94
N ARG A 315 12.08 -4.38 -19.22
CA ARG A 315 13.25 -3.95 -18.42
C ARG A 315 13.52 -4.91 -17.26
N ILE A 316 12.48 -5.29 -16.50
CA ILE A 316 12.59 -6.26 -15.40
C ILE A 316 13.08 -7.61 -15.94
N ALA A 317 12.53 -8.06 -17.07
CA ALA A 317 12.88 -9.34 -17.66
C ALA A 317 14.34 -9.39 -18.13
N ALA A 318 14.87 -8.29 -18.66
CA ALA A 318 16.21 -8.19 -19.22
C ALA A 318 17.30 -7.83 -18.19
N ASP A 319 16.95 -7.55 -16.93
CA ASP A 319 17.94 -7.13 -15.92
C ASP A 319 18.90 -8.30 -15.59
N PRO A 320 20.23 -8.16 -15.84
CA PRO A 320 21.19 -9.20 -15.58
C PRO A 320 21.39 -9.55 -14.09
N ALA A 321 20.92 -8.70 -13.19
CA ALA A 321 20.99 -8.99 -11.75
C ALA A 321 20.24 -10.28 -11.37
N TRP A 322 19.21 -10.66 -12.13
CA TRP A 322 18.50 -11.93 -11.88
C TRP A 322 19.38 -13.17 -12.08
N ASP A 323 20.32 -13.14 -13.06
CA ASP A 323 21.24 -14.24 -13.29
C ASP A 323 22.27 -14.34 -12.16
N ALA A 324 22.71 -13.20 -11.59
CA ALA A 324 23.60 -13.17 -10.45
C ALA A 324 22.95 -13.70 -9.16
N LEU A 325 21.63 -13.52 -9.00
CA LEU A 325 20.86 -14.07 -7.88
C LEU A 325 20.60 -15.58 -8.00
N ALA A 326 20.72 -16.16 -9.19
CA ALA A 326 20.49 -17.58 -9.43
C ALA A 326 21.71 -18.47 -9.06
N CYS A 327 22.89 -17.86 -8.88
CA CYS A 327 24.11 -18.51 -8.43
C CYS A 327 24.25 -18.54 -6.92
#